data_1783f844adc1eee8cb23844e85b68a61
#
_entry.id   1783f844adc1eee8cb23844e85b68a61
#
_cell.length_a   1.000
_cell.length_b   1.000
_cell.length_c   1.000
_cell.angle_alpha   90.00
_cell.angle_beta   90.00
_cell.angle_gamma   90.00
#
_symmetry.space_group_name_H-M   'P 1'
#
loop_
_entity.id
_entity.type
_entity.pdbx_description
1 polymer ?
#
loop_
_entity_poly.entity_id
_entity_poly.type
_entity_poly.pdbx_seq_one_letter_code
_entity_poly.pdbx_strand_id
1 'polypeptide(L)' 'MEELLIALAKGLVEDKDSVKVTVDEPAEDGTIVYHLNVAPGDMGRVIGKQGRIAKAIRTVMRASASMRSEKVMVEID' A
#
# COMPACT_ATOMS: atom_id res chain seq x y z
N MET A 1 -10.51 0.58 -1.97
CA MET A 1 -9.21 0.11 -1.43
C MET A 1 -8.04 1.04 -1.71
N GLU A 2 -7.98 1.65 -2.88
CA GLU A 2 -6.95 2.64 -3.21
C GLU A 2 -6.90 3.77 -2.18
N GLU A 3 -8.04 4.30 -1.85
CA GLU A 3 -8.17 5.42 -0.91
C GLU A 3 -7.63 5.09 0.47
N LEU A 4 -7.83 3.86 0.92
CA LEU A 4 -7.30 3.40 2.20
C LEU A 4 -5.77 3.40 2.17
N LEU A 5 -5.19 2.87 1.11
CA LEU A 5 -3.73 2.81 0.97
C LEU A 5 -3.14 4.23 0.89
N ILE A 6 -3.78 5.11 0.13
CA ILE A 6 -3.35 6.51 0.03
C ILE A 6 -3.40 7.18 1.39
N ALA A 7 -4.47 6.99 2.14
CA ALA A 7 -4.63 7.58 3.46
C ALA A 7 -3.55 7.09 4.44
N LEU A 8 -3.27 5.78 4.42
CA LEU A 8 -2.23 5.22 5.26
C LEU A 8 -0.86 5.82 4.93
N ALA A 9 -0.53 5.89 3.63
CA ALA A 9 0.75 6.44 3.20
C ALA A 9 0.88 7.92 3.55
N LYS A 10 -0.15 8.71 3.29
CA LYS A 10 -0.15 10.15 3.60
C LYS A 10 0.00 10.44 5.09
N GLY A 11 -0.43 9.52 5.94
CA GLY A 11 -0.24 9.64 7.38
C GLY A 11 1.20 9.42 7.84
N LEU A 12 2.05 8.86 6.99
CA LEU A 12 3.42 8.48 7.33
C LEU A 12 4.48 9.38 6.71
N VAL A 13 4.18 9.99 5.56
CA VAL A 13 5.19 10.71 4.76
C VAL A 13 5.15 12.22 5.02
N GLU A 14 6.26 12.89 4.70
CA GLU A 14 6.31 14.35 4.73
C GLU A 14 5.79 14.94 3.42
N ASP A 15 6.16 14.36 2.28
CA ASP A 15 5.75 14.82 0.96
C ASP A 15 4.48 14.10 0.52
N LYS A 16 3.35 14.61 0.97
CA LYS A 16 2.04 14.00 0.69
C LYS A 16 1.65 14.08 -0.78
N ASP A 17 2.12 15.09 -1.49
CA ASP A 17 1.81 15.27 -2.90
C ASP A 17 2.49 14.25 -3.81
N SER A 18 3.54 13.60 -3.33
CA SER A 18 4.24 12.57 -4.08
C SER A 18 3.66 11.16 -3.87
N VAL A 19 2.66 11.02 -3.00
CA VAL A 19 2.02 9.73 -2.80
C VAL A 19 1.16 9.39 -4.01
N LYS A 20 1.45 8.25 -4.61
CA LYS A 20 0.67 7.75 -5.76
C LYS A 20 0.41 6.27 -5.58
N VAL A 21 -0.77 5.85 -5.97
CA VAL A 21 -1.15 4.44 -5.96
C VAL A 21 -1.58 4.06 -7.37
N THR A 22 -0.98 3.01 -7.89
CA THR A 22 -1.34 2.42 -9.17
C THR A 22 -1.91 1.04 -8.92
N VAL A 23 -2.99 0.71 -9.60
CA VAL A 23 -3.66 -0.59 -9.44
C VAL A 23 -3.54 -1.36 -10.74
N ASP A 24 -2.96 -2.55 -10.68
CA ASP A 24 -2.87 -3.43 -11.84
C ASP A 24 -4.21 -4.11 -12.10
N GLU A 25 -4.38 -4.63 -13.31
CA GLU A 25 -5.54 -5.47 -13.61
C GLU A 25 -5.47 -6.74 -12.78
N PRO A 26 -6.62 -7.30 -12.34
CA PRO A 26 -6.62 -8.51 -11.56
C PRO A 26 -5.89 -9.65 -12.27
N ALA A 27 -5.10 -10.41 -11.51
CA ALA A 27 -4.44 -11.61 -12.00
C ALA A 27 -5.49 -12.71 -12.27
N GLU A 28 -5.04 -13.81 -12.85
CA GLU A 28 -5.94 -14.95 -13.17
C GLU A 28 -6.67 -15.47 -11.93
N ASP A 29 -6.03 -15.45 -10.77
CA ASP A 29 -6.64 -15.91 -9.52
C ASP A 29 -7.48 -14.82 -8.83
N GLY A 30 -7.61 -13.65 -9.46
CA GLY A 30 -8.34 -12.52 -8.92
C GLY A 30 -7.55 -11.60 -8.02
N THR A 31 -6.26 -11.87 -7.80
CA THR A 31 -5.43 -11.01 -6.95
C THR A 31 -5.22 -9.65 -7.60
N ILE A 32 -5.44 -8.59 -6.84
CA ILE A 32 -5.25 -7.21 -7.28
C ILE A 32 -3.97 -6.68 -6.64
N VAL A 33 -3.05 -6.19 -7.46
CA VAL A 33 -1.78 -5.64 -6.98
C VAL A 33 -1.87 -4.12 -6.93
N TYR A 34 -1.59 -3.57 -5.77
CA TYR A 34 -1.53 -2.13 -5.55
C TYR A 34 -0.07 -1.73 -5.43
N HIS A 35 0.35 -0.79 -6.27
CA HIS A 35 1.70 -0.24 -6.24
C HIS A 35 1.67 1.11 -5.53
N LEU A 36 2.41 1.21 -4.44
CA LEU A 36 2.53 2.45 -3.70
C LEU A 36 3.85 3.13 -4.03
N ASN A 37 3.76 4.39 -4.46
CA ASN A 37 4.93 5.21 -4.74
C ASN A 37 4.93 6.42 -3.80
N VAL A 38 6.08 6.71 -3.22
CA VAL A 38 6.28 7.88 -2.37
C VAL A 38 7.57 8.58 -2.77
N ALA A 39 7.80 9.77 -2.25
CA ALA A 39 9.05 10.48 -2.49
C ALA A 39 10.23 9.62 -1.99
N PRO A 40 11.39 9.63 -2.68
CA PRO A 40 12.53 8.83 -2.26
C PRO A 40 12.94 9.05 -0.81
N GLY A 41 12.85 10.30 -0.32
CA GLY A 41 13.17 10.62 1.07
C GLY A 41 12.18 10.05 2.09
N ASP A 42 11.00 9.60 1.63
CA ASP A 42 9.97 9.05 2.50
C ASP A 42 9.90 7.52 2.49
N MET A 43 10.70 6.87 1.63
CA MET A 43 10.67 5.40 1.53
C MET A 43 10.90 4.73 2.88
N GLY A 44 11.85 5.22 3.67
CA GLY A 44 12.13 4.67 4.99
C GLY A 44 10.95 4.77 5.94
N ARG A 45 10.10 5.78 5.77
CA ARG A 45 8.92 6.00 6.61
C ARG A 45 7.81 4.99 6.35
N VAL A 46 7.65 4.58 5.09
CA VAL A 46 6.61 3.60 4.73
C VAL A 46 7.11 2.16 4.85
N ILE A 47 8.41 1.94 4.83
CA ILE A 47 8.98 0.62 5.04
C ILE A 47 9.15 0.35 6.54
N GLY A 48 9.72 1.33 7.25
CA GLY A 48 9.97 1.22 8.67
C GLY A 48 11.16 0.33 8.98
N LYS A 49 11.53 0.29 10.25
CA LYS A 49 12.66 -0.50 10.72
C LYS A 49 12.35 -1.98 10.50
N GLN A 50 13.23 -2.67 9.78
CA GLN A 50 13.08 -4.09 9.46
C GLN A 50 11.78 -4.40 8.70
N GLY A 51 11.25 -3.42 7.97
CA GLY A 51 10.04 -3.61 7.17
C GLY A 51 8.75 -3.66 7.98
N ARG A 52 8.76 -3.25 9.24
CA ARG A 52 7.59 -3.36 10.13
C ARG A 52 6.40 -2.52 9.68
N ILE A 53 6.67 -1.31 9.18
CA ILE A 53 5.58 -0.43 8.72
C ILE A 53 4.96 -1.00 7.45
N ALA A 54 5.79 -1.41 6.50
CA ALA A 54 5.31 -2.04 5.26
C ALA A 54 4.47 -3.29 5.56
N LYS A 55 4.92 -4.09 6.52
CA LYS A 55 4.18 -5.29 6.94
C LYS A 55 2.83 -4.93 7.55
N ALA A 56 2.79 -3.87 8.36
CA ALA A 56 1.54 -3.39 8.96
C ALA A 56 0.58 -2.89 7.89
N ILE A 57 1.07 -2.13 6.90
CA ILE A 57 0.25 -1.66 5.78
C ILE A 57 -0.36 -2.85 5.04
N ARG A 58 0.45 -3.86 4.73
CA ARG A 58 -0.03 -5.07 4.04
C ARG A 58 -1.08 -5.80 4.86
N THR A 59 -0.91 -5.87 6.17
CA THR A 59 -1.88 -6.52 7.06
C THR A 59 -3.21 -5.80 7.06
N VAL A 60 -3.21 -4.47 7.15
CA VAL A 60 -4.44 -3.67 7.12
C VAL A 60 -5.14 -3.84 5.77
N MET A 61 -4.40 -3.77 4.68
CA MET A 61 -4.97 -3.92 3.34
C MET A 61 -5.59 -5.30 3.13
N ARG A 62 -4.90 -6.35 3.59
CA ARG A 62 -5.43 -7.72 3.49
C ARG A 62 -6.68 -7.92 4.33
N ALA A 63 -6.71 -7.37 5.54
CA ALA A 63 -7.88 -7.46 6.40
C ALA A 63 -9.08 -6.77 5.76
N SER A 64 -8.88 -5.58 5.21
CA SER A 64 -9.94 -4.85 4.52
C SER A 64 -10.43 -5.61 3.28
N ALA A 65 -9.51 -6.18 2.52
CA ALA A 65 -9.85 -6.97 1.32
C ALA A 65 -10.62 -8.23 1.68
N SER A 66 -10.25 -8.90 2.76
CA SER A 66 -10.93 -10.10 3.22
C SER A 66 -12.40 -9.83 3.54
N MET A 67 -12.69 -8.67 4.13
CA MET A 67 -14.08 -8.26 4.39
C MET A 67 -14.88 -8.06 3.12
N ARG A 68 -14.22 -7.85 1.98
CA ARG A 68 -14.84 -7.68 0.67
C ARG A 68 -14.75 -8.92 -0.20
N SER A 69 -14.23 -10.01 0.36
CA SER A 69 -13.96 -11.25 -0.37
C SER A 69 -13.01 -11.03 -1.55
N GLU A 70 -12.04 -10.13 -1.38
CA GLU A 70 -11.03 -9.82 -2.39
C GLU A 70 -9.65 -10.30 -1.94
N LYS A 71 -8.77 -10.54 -2.90
CA LYS A 71 -7.35 -10.84 -2.65
C LYS A 71 -6.53 -9.67 -3.13
N VAL A 72 -5.67 -9.15 -2.28
CA VAL A 72 -4.83 -8.00 -2.64
C VAL A 72 -3.39 -8.24 -2.25
N MET A 73 -2.51 -7.55 -2.96
CA MET A 73 -1.10 -7.53 -2.71
C MET A 73 -0.65 -6.08 -2.78
N VAL A 74 0.25 -5.66 -1.90
CA VAL A 74 0.77 -4.31 -1.90
C VAL A 74 2.27 -4.34 -2.15
N GLU A 75 2.70 -3.61 -3.17
CA GLU A 75 4.11 -3.42 -3.47
C GLU A 75 4.48 -1.96 -3.23
N ILE A 76 5.58 -1.75 -2.55
CA ILE A 76 6.10 -0.40 -2.27
C ILE A 76 7.31 -0.20 -3.18
N ASP A 77 7.14 0.66 -4.16
CA ASP A 77 8.17 0.91 -5.19
C ASP A 77 9.02 2.13 -4.91
#